data_a071dc44467efd4256fcc98c4ebcc4d7
#
_entry.id   a071dc44467efd4256fcc98c4ebcc4d7
#
_cell.length_a   1.000
_cell.length_b   1.000
_cell.length_c   1.000
_cell.angle_alpha   90.00
_cell.angle_beta   90.00
_cell.angle_gamma   90.00
#
_symmetry.space_group_name_H-M   'P 1'
#
loop_
_entity.id
_entity.type
_entity.pdbx_description
1 polymer ?
#
loop_
_entity_poly.entity_id
_entity_poly.type
_entity_poly.pdbx_seq_one_letter_code
_entity_poly.pdbx_strand_id
1 'polypeptide(L)'
;MQDTPPPTSTQAPAPSHWPDAHASDPRTLGWMQGSPPPADKMVRFDDGSFLRFPELRWSLSHLRELVPTTAIARAPGAPSALPLALRDDLHDLRFTSMHGESMSWREALLRTYYDGILVLHRGRVVQEDYFGEGAPERGHA
;
A
#
# COMPACT_ATOMS: atom_id res chain seq x y z
N MET A 1 25.56 2.37 -47.63
CA MET A 1 25.50 2.20 -46.15
C MET A 1 24.49 3.19 -45.66
N GLN A 2 23.27 2.73 -45.37
CA GLN A 2 22.17 3.59 -44.88
C GLN A 2 22.16 3.52 -43.36
N ASP A 3 22.44 4.65 -42.74
CA ASP A 3 22.30 4.80 -41.29
C ASP A 3 20.84 4.78 -40.91
N THR A 4 20.41 3.70 -40.26
CA THR A 4 19.08 3.63 -39.66
C THR A 4 19.13 4.38 -38.33
N PRO A 5 18.29 5.41 -38.09
CA PRO A 5 18.25 6.11 -36.81
C PRO A 5 17.78 5.17 -35.70
N PRO A 6 18.30 5.33 -34.48
CA PRO A 6 17.90 4.50 -33.35
C PRO A 6 16.40 4.68 -33.04
N PRO A 7 15.73 3.64 -32.54
CA PRO A 7 14.32 3.75 -32.23
C PRO A 7 14.09 4.81 -31.16
N THR A 8 13.16 5.72 -31.45
CA THR A 8 12.67 6.73 -30.52
C THR A 8 12.17 6.05 -29.27
N SER A 9 12.78 6.33 -28.12
CA SER A 9 12.34 5.83 -26.83
C SER A 9 10.90 6.26 -26.62
N THR A 10 9.97 5.31 -26.62
CA THR A 10 8.59 5.52 -26.25
C THR A 10 8.58 5.94 -24.78
N GLN A 11 8.46 7.24 -24.56
CA GLN A 11 8.29 7.82 -23.23
C GLN A 11 7.04 7.21 -22.63
N ALA A 12 7.19 6.53 -21.49
CA ALA A 12 6.05 5.99 -20.76
C ALA A 12 5.01 7.12 -20.55
N PRO A 13 3.71 6.85 -20.68
CA PRO A 13 2.69 7.88 -20.46
C PRO A 13 2.91 8.50 -19.07
N ALA A 14 2.80 9.83 -19.02
CA ALA A 14 2.84 10.56 -17.75
C ALA A 14 1.89 9.90 -16.76
N PRO A 15 2.25 9.78 -15.48
CA PRO A 15 1.41 9.12 -14.49
C PRO A 15 0.02 9.74 -14.55
N SER A 16 -0.98 8.92 -14.80
CA SER A 16 -2.38 9.31 -14.66
C SER A 16 -2.50 10.00 -13.31
N HIS A 17 -3.23 11.11 -13.26
CA HIS A 17 -3.38 11.92 -12.04
C HIS A 17 -4.27 11.16 -11.02
N TRP A 18 -3.71 10.10 -10.48
CA TRP A 18 -4.34 9.33 -9.42
C TRP A 18 -4.21 10.10 -8.10
N PRO A 19 -5.24 10.06 -7.24
CA PRO A 19 -5.14 10.67 -5.92
C PRO A 19 -3.93 10.14 -5.17
N ASP A 20 -3.30 10.97 -4.36
CA ASP A 20 -2.20 10.53 -3.50
C ASP A 20 -2.66 9.52 -2.44
N ALA A 21 -1.72 8.97 -1.66
CA ALA A 21 -2.02 7.95 -0.67
C ALA A 21 -3.02 8.40 0.40
N HIS A 22 -3.02 9.68 0.76
CA HIS A 22 -3.95 10.23 1.76
C HIS A 22 -5.34 10.48 1.17
N ALA A 23 -5.40 11.09 -0.03
CA ALA A 23 -6.65 11.35 -0.73
C ALA A 23 -7.36 10.08 -1.20
N SER A 24 -6.63 8.98 -1.39
CA SER A 24 -7.16 7.67 -1.75
C SER A 24 -7.32 6.70 -0.57
N ASP A 25 -7.10 7.17 0.66
CA ASP A 25 -7.31 6.36 1.86
C ASP A 25 -8.79 5.93 1.97
N PRO A 26 -9.08 4.64 2.11
CA PRO A 26 -10.44 4.11 2.19
C PRO A 26 -11.30 4.74 3.28
N ARG A 27 -10.70 5.07 4.42
CA ARG A 27 -11.39 5.73 5.54
C ARG A 27 -11.76 7.16 5.19
N THR A 28 -10.87 7.88 4.53
CA THR A 28 -11.12 9.25 4.04
C THR A 28 -12.21 9.28 3.01
N LEU A 29 -12.23 8.30 2.11
CA LEU A 29 -13.23 8.16 1.05
C LEU A 29 -14.56 7.59 1.54
N GLY A 30 -14.59 6.99 2.73
CA GLY A 30 -15.78 6.42 3.35
C GLY A 30 -16.30 5.16 2.65
N TRP A 31 -15.41 4.34 2.05
CA TRP A 31 -15.80 3.08 1.43
C TRP A 31 -16.39 2.13 2.47
N MET A 32 -17.54 1.52 2.13
CA MET A 32 -18.25 0.50 2.92
C MET A 32 -18.61 0.94 4.35
N GLN A 33 -18.69 2.24 4.62
CA GLN A 33 -19.08 2.77 5.93
C GLN A 33 -20.59 2.97 6.00
N GLY A 34 -21.17 2.59 7.15
CA GLY A 34 -22.61 2.67 7.39
C GLY A 34 -23.32 1.32 7.28
N SER A 35 -24.60 1.27 7.69
CA SER A 35 -25.42 0.05 7.67
C SER A 35 -26.84 0.34 7.18
N PRO A 36 -27.15 0.16 5.89
CA PRO A 36 -26.23 -0.18 4.79
C PRO A 36 -25.32 1.00 4.40
N PRO A 37 -24.17 0.76 3.75
CA PRO A 37 -23.39 1.81 3.16
C PRO A 37 -24.16 2.53 2.03
N PRO A 38 -23.87 3.83 1.78
CA PRO A 38 -24.39 4.53 0.60
C PRO A 38 -24.06 3.80 -0.70
N ALA A 39 -24.97 3.82 -1.67
CA ALA A 39 -24.85 3.05 -2.91
C ALA A 39 -23.57 3.39 -3.71
N ASP A 40 -23.16 4.67 -3.68
CA ASP A 40 -21.95 5.19 -4.33
C ASP A 40 -20.66 4.91 -3.55
N LYS A 41 -20.78 4.36 -2.34
CA LYS A 41 -19.68 3.97 -1.46
C LYS A 41 -19.56 2.46 -1.27
N MET A 42 -20.33 1.69 -2.02
CA MET A 42 -20.29 0.24 -1.96
C MET A 42 -19.20 -0.32 -2.89
N VAL A 43 -18.32 -1.13 -2.32
CA VAL A 43 -17.37 -1.94 -3.08
C VAL A 43 -17.96 -3.33 -3.28
N ARG A 44 -17.99 -3.82 -4.52
CA ARG A 44 -18.66 -5.05 -4.88
C ARG A 44 -17.78 -5.96 -5.73
N PHE A 45 -18.01 -7.25 -5.62
CA PHE A 45 -17.37 -8.26 -6.46
C PHE A 45 -18.03 -8.34 -7.84
N ASP A 46 -19.37 -8.31 -7.88
CA ASP A 46 -20.20 -8.55 -9.08
C ASP A 46 -20.05 -7.49 -10.17
N ASP A 47 -19.77 -6.23 -9.82
CA ASP A 47 -19.57 -5.13 -10.76
C ASP A 47 -18.08 -4.82 -11.03
N GLY A 48 -17.18 -5.58 -10.40
CA GLY A 48 -15.73 -5.44 -10.56
C GLY A 48 -15.13 -4.20 -9.86
N SER A 49 -15.91 -3.45 -9.06
CA SER A 49 -15.41 -2.26 -8.35
C SER A 49 -14.26 -2.60 -7.39
N PHE A 50 -14.27 -3.80 -6.83
CA PHE A 50 -13.23 -4.26 -5.91
C PHE A 50 -11.79 -4.28 -6.50
N LEU A 51 -11.65 -4.24 -7.84
CA LEU A 51 -10.36 -4.17 -8.55
C LEU A 51 -10.03 -2.78 -9.09
N ARG A 52 -10.96 -1.82 -8.98
CA ARG A 52 -10.74 -0.46 -9.45
C ARG A 52 -10.05 0.37 -8.37
N PHE A 53 -9.13 1.23 -8.78
CA PHE A 53 -8.55 2.23 -7.88
C PHE A 53 -9.50 3.44 -7.80
N PRO A 54 -9.80 3.99 -6.62
CA PRO A 54 -9.17 3.72 -5.29
C PRO A 54 -9.84 2.62 -4.46
N GLU A 55 -10.97 2.05 -4.87
CA GLU A 55 -11.74 1.01 -4.14
C GLU A 55 -10.88 -0.22 -3.81
N LEU A 56 -9.93 -0.57 -4.71
CA LEU A 56 -8.98 -1.66 -4.51
C LEU A 56 -8.23 -1.58 -3.18
N ARG A 57 -7.92 -0.38 -2.71
CA ARG A 57 -7.21 -0.20 -1.43
C ARG A 57 -8.02 -0.72 -0.25
N TRP A 58 -9.35 -0.51 -0.28
CA TRP A 58 -10.25 -1.10 0.71
C TRP A 58 -10.32 -2.62 0.55
N SER A 59 -10.46 -3.10 -0.69
CA SER A 59 -10.65 -4.52 -0.98
C SER A 59 -9.50 -5.40 -0.50
N LEU A 60 -8.25 -4.93 -0.60
CA LEU A 60 -7.07 -5.69 -0.22
C LEU A 60 -7.05 -6.05 1.28
N SER A 61 -7.61 -5.20 2.14
CA SER A 61 -7.73 -5.46 3.57
C SER A 61 -9.01 -6.20 3.95
N HIS A 62 -10.05 -6.18 3.09
CA HIS A 62 -11.39 -6.70 3.36
C HIS A 62 -11.81 -7.83 2.43
N LEU A 63 -10.85 -8.57 1.87
CA LEU A 63 -11.15 -9.61 0.88
C LEU A 63 -12.14 -10.67 1.38
N ARG A 64 -12.17 -10.92 2.68
CA ARG A 64 -13.12 -11.86 3.31
C ARG A 64 -14.58 -11.44 3.19
N GLU A 65 -14.84 -10.16 3.03
CA GLU A 65 -16.19 -9.60 2.87
C GLU A 65 -16.68 -9.70 1.43
N LEU A 66 -15.78 -9.90 0.49
CA LEU A 66 -16.07 -9.93 -0.95
C LEU A 66 -16.17 -11.36 -1.51
N VAL A 67 -15.33 -12.28 -1.01
CA VAL A 67 -15.21 -13.63 -1.54
C VAL A 67 -15.08 -14.66 -0.42
N PRO A 68 -15.53 -15.91 -0.65
CA PRO A 68 -15.29 -17.01 0.29
C PRO A 68 -13.79 -17.22 0.51
N THR A 69 -13.37 -17.25 1.77
CA THR A 69 -11.98 -17.45 2.16
C THR A 69 -11.84 -18.53 3.21
N THR A 70 -10.68 -19.19 3.24
CA THR A 70 -10.33 -20.15 4.28
C THR A 70 -9.22 -19.58 5.17
N ALA A 71 -9.43 -19.65 6.47
CA ALA A 71 -8.42 -19.24 7.43
C ALA A 71 -7.25 -20.26 7.44
N ILE A 72 -6.04 -19.78 7.24
CA ILE A 72 -4.82 -20.57 7.43
C ILE A 72 -4.38 -20.39 8.87
N ALA A 73 -4.46 -21.46 9.66
CA ALA A 73 -3.98 -21.44 11.03
C ALA A 73 -2.45 -21.34 11.06
N ARG A 74 -1.91 -20.51 11.95
CA ARG A 74 -0.47 -20.54 12.19
C ARG A 74 -0.09 -21.85 12.90
N ALA A 75 1.18 -22.23 12.80
CA ALA A 75 1.72 -23.37 13.53
C ALA A 75 1.52 -23.20 15.06
N PRO A 76 1.27 -24.31 15.79
CA PRO A 76 1.19 -24.28 17.25
C PRO A 76 2.53 -23.84 17.85
N GLY A 77 2.47 -23.11 18.94
CA GLY A 77 3.67 -22.64 19.65
C GLY A 77 3.66 -21.12 19.88
N ALA A 78 4.62 -20.67 20.68
CA ALA A 78 4.82 -19.23 20.89
C ALA A 78 5.39 -18.58 19.63
N PRO A 79 4.95 -17.35 19.29
CA PRO A 79 5.59 -16.58 18.22
C PRO A 79 7.06 -16.35 18.50
N SER A 80 7.90 -16.37 17.45
CA SER A 80 9.29 -15.95 17.59
C SER A 80 9.35 -14.48 18.01
N ALA A 81 10.18 -14.18 19.01
CA ALA A 81 10.44 -12.81 19.39
C ALA A 81 11.23 -12.10 18.28
N LEU A 82 10.77 -10.93 17.89
CA LEU A 82 11.46 -10.03 16.96
C LEU A 82 11.91 -8.79 17.73
N PRO A 83 13.16 -8.76 18.23
CA PRO A 83 13.63 -7.62 19.00
C PRO A 83 13.62 -6.34 18.18
N LEU A 84 13.14 -5.25 18.77
CA LEU A 84 13.14 -3.95 18.12
C LEU A 84 14.52 -3.32 18.17
N ALA A 85 14.90 -2.64 17.10
CA ALA A 85 16.06 -1.78 16.99
C ALA A 85 15.74 -0.67 15.97
N LEU A 86 14.61 0.02 16.22
CA LEU A 86 14.03 1.00 15.31
C LEU A 86 15.01 2.13 14.99
N ARG A 87 14.96 2.58 13.75
CA ARG A 87 15.80 3.62 13.18
C ARG A 87 14.94 4.68 12.52
N ASP A 88 14.82 5.82 13.16
CA ASP A 88 14.00 6.94 12.68
C ASP A 88 14.61 7.63 11.45
N ASP A 89 15.93 7.51 11.27
CA ASP A 89 16.67 8.08 10.14
C ASP A 89 16.36 7.42 8.78
N LEU A 90 15.72 6.24 8.78
CA LEU A 90 15.39 5.54 7.52
C LEU A 90 14.37 6.32 6.67
N HIS A 91 13.46 7.06 7.29
CA HIS A 91 12.46 7.84 6.56
C HIS A 91 13.08 8.92 5.66
N ASP A 92 14.19 9.50 6.11
CA ASP A 92 14.88 10.57 5.40
C ASP A 92 15.94 10.07 4.42
N LEU A 93 16.13 8.74 4.35
CA LEU A 93 17.05 8.13 3.40
C LEU A 93 16.67 8.53 1.97
N ARG A 94 17.57 9.22 1.29
CA ARG A 94 17.35 9.66 -0.09
C ARG A 94 17.97 8.69 -1.09
N PHE A 95 17.27 8.49 -2.19
CA PHE A 95 17.75 7.69 -3.32
C PHE A 95 17.21 8.24 -4.63
N THR A 96 17.77 7.76 -5.72
CA THR A 96 17.29 8.09 -7.07
C THR A 96 16.48 6.91 -7.59
N SER A 97 15.24 7.16 -8.00
CA SER A 97 14.35 6.15 -8.59
C SER A 97 14.88 5.68 -9.96
N MET A 98 14.31 4.59 -10.48
CA MET A 98 14.62 4.10 -11.84
C MET A 98 14.28 5.12 -12.94
N HIS A 99 13.44 6.12 -12.63
CA HIS A 99 13.08 7.21 -13.55
C HIS A 99 13.94 8.46 -13.39
N GLY A 100 14.98 8.41 -12.54
CA GLY A 100 15.91 9.53 -12.31
C GLY A 100 15.42 10.58 -11.30
N GLU A 101 14.29 10.34 -10.63
CA GLU A 101 13.74 11.25 -9.60
C GLU A 101 14.43 11.01 -8.25
N SER A 102 14.88 12.10 -7.61
CA SER A 102 15.39 12.03 -6.23
C SER A 102 14.23 12.13 -5.24
N MET A 103 14.11 11.15 -4.35
CA MET A 103 13.03 11.12 -3.33
C MET A 103 13.54 10.53 -2.02
N SER A 104 12.83 10.79 -0.93
CA SER A 104 13.04 10.10 0.33
C SER A 104 12.37 8.74 0.36
N TRP A 105 12.80 7.87 1.27
CA TRP A 105 12.15 6.58 1.48
C TRP A 105 10.68 6.74 1.87
N ARG A 106 10.37 7.70 2.74
CA ARG A 106 8.98 8.01 3.10
C ARG A 106 8.13 8.44 1.90
N GLU A 107 8.67 9.32 1.05
CA GLU A 107 7.97 9.72 -0.18
C GLU A 107 7.69 8.52 -1.09
N ALA A 108 8.65 7.60 -1.23
CA ALA A 108 8.48 6.41 -2.04
C ALA A 108 7.35 5.51 -1.51
N LEU A 109 7.29 5.28 -0.19
CA LEU A 109 6.23 4.48 0.43
C LEU A 109 4.84 5.07 0.17
N LEU A 110 4.69 6.39 0.31
CA LEU A 110 3.42 7.08 0.05
C LEU A 110 3.05 7.07 -1.45
N ARG A 111 4.03 7.25 -2.34
CA ARG A 111 3.79 7.23 -3.79
C ARG A 111 3.42 5.84 -4.33
N THR A 112 3.77 4.79 -3.62
CA THR A 112 3.45 3.41 -3.98
C THR A 112 2.31 2.81 -3.17
N TYR A 113 1.59 3.63 -2.42
CA TYR A 113 0.37 3.27 -1.66
C TYR A 113 0.59 2.11 -0.66
N TYR A 114 1.74 2.06 -0.01
CA TYR A 114 1.97 1.08 1.06
C TYR A 114 1.06 1.36 2.25
N ASP A 115 0.39 0.33 2.75
CA ASP A 115 -0.43 0.39 3.95
C ASP A 115 0.34 -0.11 5.18
N GLY A 116 1.42 -0.85 4.98
CA GLY A 116 2.32 -1.25 6.04
C GLY A 116 3.67 -1.72 5.53
N ILE A 117 4.71 -1.51 6.32
CA ILE A 117 6.05 -2.01 6.04
C ILE A 117 6.73 -2.46 7.33
N LEU A 118 7.40 -3.60 7.26
CA LEU A 118 8.25 -4.10 8.31
C LEU A 118 9.59 -4.49 7.70
N VAL A 119 10.67 -3.92 8.21
CA VAL A 119 12.04 -4.22 7.75
C VAL A 119 12.82 -4.91 8.85
N LEU A 120 13.31 -6.10 8.53
CA LEU A 120 14.20 -6.88 9.40
C LEU A 120 15.65 -6.76 8.92
N HIS A 121 16.53 -6.39 9.83
CA HIS A 121 17.96 -6.42 9.58
C HIS A 121 18.69 -7.18 10.70
N ARG A 122 19.42 -8.23 10.33
CA ARG A 122 20.16 -9.09 11.27
C ARG A 122 19.29 -9.62 12.42
N GLY A 123 18.04 -10.03 12.09
CA GLY A 123 17.09 -10.58 13.05
C GLY A 123 16.43 -9.57 13.99
N ARG A 124 16.56 -8.28 13.73
CA ARG A 124 15.91 -7.19 14.50
C ARG A 124 15.04 -6.35 13.61
N VAL A 125 13.91 -5.87 14.14
CA VAL A 125 13.03 -4.93 13.43
C VAL A 125 13.68 -3.55 13.47
N VAL A 126 14.06 -3.03 12.30
CA VAL A 126 14.68 -1.69 12.17
C VAL A 126 13.69 -0.64 11.71
N GLN A 127 12.58 -1.06 11.10
CA GLN A 127 11.48 -0.18 10.72
C GLN A 127 10.17 -0.97 10.80
N GLU A 128 9.14 -0.32 11.32
CA GLU A 128 7.76 -0.83 11.34
C GLU A 128 6.84 0.38 11.27
N ASP A 129 6.21 0.58 10.09
CA ASP A 129 5.28 1.67 9.84
C ASP A 129 3.98 1.13 9.27
N TYR A 130 2.89 1.80 9.62
CA TYR A 130 1.56 1.53 9.12
C TYR A 130 0.93 2.83 8.62
N PHE A 131 0.26 2.76 7.49
CA PHE A 131 -0.37 3.88 6.82
C PHE A 131 -1.84 3.53 6.53
N GLY A 132 -2.72 4.52 6.50
CA GLY A 132 -4.12 4.33 6.13
C GLY A 132 -4.80 3.19 6.89
N GLU A 133 -5.45 2.30 6.18
CA GLU A 133 -6.14 1.12 6.72
C GLU A 133 -5.22 0.17 7.49
N GLY A 134 -3.92 0.13 7.15
CA GLY A 134 -2.94 -0.69 7.85
C GLY A 134 -2.58 -0.16 9.24
N ALA A 135 -2.88 1.10 9.55
CA ALA A 135 -2.58 1.67 10.84
C ALA A 135 -3.44 1.00 11.93
N PRO A 136 -2.82 0.42 12.98
CA PRO A 136 -3.57 -0.13 14.09
C PRO A 136 -4.44 0.99 14.69
N GLU A 137 -5.70 0.70 14.98
CA GLU A 137 -6.54 1.63 15.70
C GLU A 137 -5.82 2.01 17.00
N ARG A 138 -5.50 3.29 17.15
CA ARG A 138 -4.93 3.80 18.40
C ARG A 138 -6.02 3.78 19.46
N GLY A 139 -6.16 2.68 20.08
CA GLY A 139 -7.12 2.53 21.15
C GLY A 139 -7.14 1.12 21.67
N HIS A 140 -6.44 0.99 22.72
CA HIS A 140 -6.61 0.14 23.88
C HIS A 140 -5.25 -0.39 24.36
N ALA A 141 -4.52 0.51 25.04
CA ALA A 141 -3.61 0.06 26.08
C ALA A 141 -4.44 -0.30 27.31
#